data_3f77db53c9cbaa8c7efc0d8dbebf8cee
#
_entry.id   3f77db53c9cbaa8c7efc0d8dbebf8cee
#
_cell.length_a   1.000
_cell.length_b   1.000
_cell.length_c   1.000
_cell.angle_alpha   90.00
_cell.angle_beta   90.00
_cell.angle_gamma   90.00
#
_symmetry.space_group_name_H-M   'P 1'
#
loop_
_entity.id
_entity.type
_entity.pdbx_description
1 polymer ?
#
loop_
_entity_poly.entity_id
_entity_poly.type
_entity_poly.pdbx_seq_one_letter_code
_entity_poly.pdbx_strand_id
1 'polypeptide(L)'
;FILTNKCMALSSDTIIVIIFFIIIFLIGVIDRKKIKLSDYWVNNRKTNKYVLVATMASTFVGTAALISTAGISFSGGGLATLLLMGSFLFYFILFAKFFAPKIKEFGDKYNAYTIPDFLEHRYSKKVRVAGLIVNLIIWGFFLALQILGIGIFINSIGNFNPIVATIIGAGIVIAYTSIGGLRADIRTDVFQFLVMLLIILIFLPIIIFKSGGFSVIFTLSESFLIGKDFAPMYLFILGFLLLGATTISSADVWQRAYAADSKKNVIWAMKIAGIIVFLFLVAGTLFGIYGKILIPNATQNTVVPELLKL
;
A
#
# COMPACT_ATOMS: atom_id res chain seq x y z
N PHE A 1 16.94 -7.84 37.36
CA PHE A 1 17.52 -6.98 36.30
C PHE A 1 18.88 -7.53 35.93
N ILE A 2 18.95 -8.50 35.04
CA ILE A 2 20.22 -8.99 34.47
C ILE A 2 20.25 -8.53 33.03
N LEU A 3 20.98 -7.44 32.79
CA LEU A 3 21.40 -6.99 31.46
C LEU A 3 22.38 -8.05 30.90
N THR A 4 21.88 -9.04 30.21
CA THR A 4 22.73 -9.86 29.35
C THR A 4 23.13 -8.98 28.15
N ASN A 5 24.35 -8.42 28.24
CA ASN A 5 25.08 -7.85 27.11
C ASN A 5 25.36 -8.96 26.08
N LYS A 6 24.36 -9.34 25.29
CA LYS A 6 24.61 -9.90 23.98
C LYS A 6 25.02 -8.74 23.09
N CYS A 7 26.29 -8.63 22.78
CA CYS A 7 26.77 -7.85 21.64
C CYS A 7 25.86 -8.23 20.45
N MET A 8 24.91 -7.36 20.07
CA MET A 8 24.04 -7.58 18.91
C MET A 8 24.93 -7.43 17.68
N ALA A 9 25.51 -8.55 17.22
CA ALA A 9 26.01 -8.59 15.85
C ALA A 9 24.81 -8.21 14.96
N LEU A 10 24.90 -7.06 14.28
CA LEU A 10 23.87 -6.61 13.34
C LEU A 10 23.71 -7.73 12.31
N SER A 11 22.53 -8.36 12.27
CA SER A 11 22.24 -9.35 11.23
C SER A 11 22.25 -8.67 9.86
N SER A 12 22.57 -9.43 8.82
CA SER A 12 22.52 -8.93 7.43
C SER A 12 21.20 -8.23 7.13
N ASP A 13 20.08 -8.78 7.62
CA ASP A 13 18.74 -8.26 7.45
C ASP A 13 18.56 -6.89 8.11
N THR A 14 19.12 -6.73 9.32
CA THR A 14 19.09 -5.44 10.03
C THR A 14 19.86 -4.37 9.25
N ILE A 15 21.01 -4.70 8.68
CA ILE A 15 21.81 -3.77 7.87
C ILE A 15 21.03 -3.34 6.62
N ILE A 16 20.38 -4.28 5.93
CA ILE A 16 19.54 -3.99 4.74
C ILE A 16 18.41 -3.03 5.09
N VAL A 17 17.72 -3.25 6.21
CA VAL A 17 16.62 -2.37 6.66
C VAL A 17 17.13 -0.97 7.00
N ILE A 18 18.25 -0.85 7.69
CA ILE A 18 18.87 0.45 8.00
C ILE A 18 19.23 1.19 6.71
N ILE A 19 19.89 0.51 5.76
CA ILE A 19 20.26 1.10 4.47
C ILE A 19 19.00 1.57 3.72
N PHE A 20 17.94 0.76 3.70
CA PHE A 20 16.66 1.13 3.08
C PHE A 20 16.07 2.40 3.67
N PHE A 21 16.00 2.52 5.01
CA PHE A 21 15.51 3.73 5.67
C PHE A 21 16.38 4.96 5.41
N ILE A 22 17.72 4.79 5.37
CA ILE A 22 18.64 5.88 5.03
C ILE A 22 18.38 6.36 3.59
N ILE A 23 18.24 5.44 2.63
CA ILE A 23 17.97 5.79 1.23
C ILE A 23 16.65 6.55 1.11
N ILE A 24 15.57 6.05 1.72
CA ILE A 24 14.26 6.72 1.70
C ILE A 24 14.36 8.12 2.30
N PHE A 25 14.99 8.25 3.46
CA PHE A 25 15.15 9.56 4.10
C PHE A 25 15.92 10.55 3.21
N LEU A 26 17.03 10.10 2.62
CA LEU A 26 17.83 10.94 1.70
C LEU A 26 17.03 11.36 0.47
N ILE A 27 16.29 10.44 -0.15
CA ILE A 27 15.41 10.74 -1.30
C ILE A 27 14.34 11.76 -0.89
N GLY A 28 13.75 11.60 0.29
CA GLY A 28 12.69 12.48 0.79
C GLY A 28 13.15 13.91 1.07
N VAL A 29 14.40 14.11 1.48
CA VAL A 29 14.90 15.44 1.86
C VAL A 29 15.73 16.16 0.79
N ILE A 30 15.92 15.55 -0.38
CA ILE A 30 16.88 16.03 -1.41
C ILE A 30 16.61 17.46 -1.87
N ASP A 31 15.36 17.90 -1.94
CA ASP A 31 14.96 19.23 -2.47
C ASP A 31 14.44 20.21 -1.40
N ARG A 32 14.67 19.94 -0.11
CA ARG A 32 14.11 20.72 1.02
C ARG A 32 14.24 22.25 0.91
N LYS A 33 15.26 22.75 0.20
CA LYS A 33 15.58 24.19 0.15
C LYS A 33 14.76 25.01 -0.86
N LYS A 34 13.91 24.39 -1.71
CA LYS A 34 13.22 25.05 -2.83
C LYS A 34 11.73 24.67 -2.96
N ILE A 35 11.09 24.22 -1.89
CA ILE A 35 9.72 23.74 -1.94
C ILE A 35 8.74 24.91 -1.84
N LYS A 36 7.98 25.17 -2.91
CA LYS A 36 6.83 26.09 -2.90
C LYS A 36 5.60 25.35 -2.35
N LEU A 37 4.60 26.11 -1.90
CA LEU A 37 3.35 25.53 -1.37
C LEU A 37 2.66 24.58 -2.36
N SER A 38 2.67 24.92 -3.65
CA SER A 38 2.12 24.06 -4.71
C SER A 38 2.94 22.78 -4.94
N ASP A 39 4.27 22.81 -4.73
CA ASP A 39 5.10 21.61 -4.76
C ASP A 39 4.78 20.69 -3.57
N TYR A 40 4.59 21.29 -2.40
CA TYR A 40 4.30 20.58 -1.16
C TYR A 40 2.98 19.80 -1.23
N TRP A 41 1.91 20.41 -1.74
CA TRP A 41 0.58 19.80 -1.74
C TRP A 41 0.25 18.97 -2.97
N VAL A 42 0.71 19.36 -4.17
CA VAL A 42 0.31 18.73 -5.44
C VAL A 42 1.45 18.62 -6.45
N ASN A 43 2.71 18.59 -6.00
CA ASN A 43 3.88 18.50 -6.86
C ASN A 43 3.81 19.46 -8.07
N ASN A 44 3.34 20.69 -7.83
CA ASN A 44 3.15 21.74 -8.83
C ASN A 44 2.33 21.31 -10.08
N ARG A 45 1.49 20.26 -9.95
CA ARG A 45 0.68 19.65 -11.04
C ARG A 45 1.51 19.18 -12.24
N LYS A 46 2.73 18.69 -11.99
CA LYS A 46 3.68 18.28 -13.03
C LYS A 46 4.04 16.80 -12.98
N THR A 47 3.26 15.99 -12.26
CA THR A 47 3.52 14.56 -12.17
C THR A 47 3.13 13.87 -13.47
N ASN A 48 4.13 13.32 -14.18
CA ASN A 48 3.90 12.59 -15.42
C ASN A 48 3.22 11.23 -15.17
N LYS A 49 2.68 10.63 -16.23
CA LYS A 49 1.87 9.41 -16.16
C LYS A 49 2.60 8.21 -15.54
N TYR A 50 3.90 8.03 -15.80
CA TYR A 50 4.66 6.88 -15.30
C TYR A 50 4.95 6.99 -13.80
N VAL A 51 5.37 8.18 -13.37
CA VAL A 51 5.56 8.50 -11.95
C VAL A 51 4.23 8.40 -11.20
N LEU A 52 3.13 8.83 -11.83
CA LEU A 52 1.80 8.73 -11.25
C LEU A 52 1.35 7.28 -11.07
N VAL A 53 1.66 6.39 -12.03
CA VAL A 53 1.43 4.93 -11.87
C VAL A 53 2.20 4.38 -10.68
N ALA A 54 3.50 4.68 -10.59
CA ALA A 54 4.36 4.17 -9.53
C ALA A 54 3.87 4.62 -8.14
N THR A 55 3.58 5.92 -7.97
CA THR A 55 3.10 6.43 -6.67
C THR A 55 1.72 5.91 -6.31
N MET A 56 0.79 5.76 -7.27
CA MET A 56 -0.52 5.14 -7.03
C MET A 56 -0.39 3.68 -6.64
N ALA A 57 0.44 2.90 -7.36
CA ALA A 57 0.65 1.49 -7.03
C ALA A 57 1.29 1.33 -5.65
N SER A 58 2.36 2.09 -5.36
CA SER A 58 3.06 2.06 -4.08
C SER A 58 2.14 2.37 -2.90
N THR A 59 1.25 3.36 -3.04
CA THR A 59 0.31 3.75 -1.99
C THR A 59 -0.66 2.61 -1.62
N PHE A 60 -1.14 1.85 -2.61
CA PHE A 60 -2.11 0.77 -2.37
C PHE A 60 -1.47 -0.58 -2.01
N VAL A 61 -0.21 -0.79 -2.38
CA VAL A 61 0.50 -2.07 -2.18
C VAL A 61 1.54 -1.99 -1.06
N GLY A 62 1.29 -1.18 -0.05
CA GLY A 62 2.15 -1.13 1.14
C GLY A 62 2.24 -2.49 1.85
N THR A 63 3.20 -2.62 2.76
CA THR A 63 3.47 -3.85 3.52
C THR A 63 2.21 -4.43 4.16
N ALA A 64 1.34 -3.57 4.72
CA ALA A 64 0.09 -3.99 5.32
C ALA A 64 -0.87 -4.65 4.31
N ALA A 65 -0.95 -4.17 3.08
CA ALA A 65 -1.81 -4.75 2.04
C ALA A 65 -1.31 -6.13 1.62
N LEU A 66 0.00 -6.31 1.44
CA LEU A 66 0.58 -7.60 1.08
C LEU A 66 0.40 -8.64 2.20
N ILE A 67 0.70 -8.26 3.45
CA ILE A 67 0.55 -9.15 4.62
C ILE A 67 -0.92 -9.52 4.83
N SER A 68 -1.85 -8.55 4.78
CA SER A 68 -3.27 -8.83 4.98
C SER A 68 -3.86 -9.70 3.88
N THR A 69 -3.50 -9.46 2.61
CA THR A 69 -3.96 -10.28 1.49
C THR A 69 -3.46 -11.72 1.61
N ALA A 70 -2.17 -11.89 1.89
CA ALA A 70 -1.59 -13.22 2.14
C ALA A 70 -2.21 -13.89 3.38
N GLY A 71 -2.45 -13.13 4.44
CA GLY A 71 -3.07 -13.61 5.67
C GLY A 71 -4.50 -14.12 5.46
N ILE A 72 -5.34 -13.38 4.73
CA ILE A 72 -6.71 -13.82 4.37
C ILE A 72 -6.65 -15.12 3.56
N SER A 73 -5.81 -15.15 2.54
CA SER A 73 -5.66 -16.32 1.69
C SER A 73 -5.16 -17.54 2.46
N PHE A 74 -4.15 -17.37 3.32
CA PHE A 74 -3.57 -18.42 4.19
C PHE A 74 -4.59 -18.95 5.20
N SER A 75 -5.43 -18.10 5.77
CA SER A 75 -6.42 -18.45 6.81
C SER A 75 -7.68 -19.13 6.28
N GLY A 76 -7.69 -19.56 5.03
CA GLY A 76 -8.81 -20.27 4.43
C GLY A 76 -9.56 -19.48 3.34
N GLY A 77 -9.13 -18.25 3.03
CA GLY A 77 -9.69 -17.46 1.93
C GLY A 77 -9.29 -17.98 0.55
N GLY A 78 -8.17 -18.70 0.46
CA GLY A 78 -7.71 -19.35 -0.75
C GLY A 78 -7.77 -18.44 -1.99
N LEU A 79 -8.21 -18.99 -3.12
CA LEU A 79 -8.39 -18.23 -4.37
C LEU A 79 -9.57 -17.24 -4.32
N ALA A 80 -10.56 -17.43 -3.43
CA ALA A 80 -11.67 -16.48 -3.29
C ALA A 80 -11.19 -15.09 -2.82
N THR A 81 -10.00 -15.01 -2.21
CA THR A 81 -9.34 -13.75 -1.92
C THR A 81 -9.16 -12.88 -3.17
N LEU A 82 -8.99 -13.47 -4.35
CA LEU A 82 -8.88 -12.73 -5.63
C LEU A 82 -10.16 -11.96 -5.96
N LEU A 83 -11.33 -12.44 -5.52
CA LEU A 83 -12.59 -11.71 -5.70
C LEU A 83 -12.56 -10.41 -4.88
N LEU A 84 -12.13 -10.47 -3.61
CA LEU A 84 -11.97 -9.28 -2.79
C LEU A 84 -10.99 -8.28 -3.42
N MET A 85 -9.86 -8.77 -3.89
CA MET A 85 -8.77 -7.94 -4.44
C MET A 85 -9.13 -7.39 -5.82
N GLY A 86 -9.95 -8.09 -6.60
CA GLY A 86 -10.53 -7.63 -7.86
C GLY A 86 -11.39 -6.37 -7.72
N SER A 87 -11.92 -6.10 -6.53
CA SER A 87 -12.59 -4.85 -6.19
C SER A 87 -11.72 -3.63 -6.50
N PHE A 88 -10.45 -3.63 -6.13
CA PHE A 88 -9.56 -2.51 -6.40
C PHE A 88 -9.40 -2.26 -7.89
N LEU A 89 -9.16 -3.30 -8.70
CA LEU A 89 -9.08 -3.17 -10.16
C LEU A 89 -10.36 -2.53 -10.74
N PHE A 90 -11.52 -3.03 -10.33
CA PHE A 90 -12.81 -2.52 -10.77
C PHE A 90 -12.98 -1.03 -10.45
N TYR A 91 -12.73 -0.65 -9.19
CA TYR A 91 -12.89 0.74 -8.75
C TYR A 91 -11.82 1.69 -9.28
N PHE A 92 -10.60 1.24 -9.53
CA PHE A 92 -9.60 2.04 -10.23
C PHE A 92 -10.01 2.37 -11.66
N ILE A 93 -10.56 1.39 -12.39
CA ILE A 93 -11.08 1.60 -13.75
C ILE A 93 -12.29 2.54 -13.73
N LEU A 94 -13.20 2.34 -12.79
CA LEU A 94 -14.39 3.19 -12.61
C LEU A 94 -13.97 4.61 -12.26
N PHE A 95 -13.04 4.79 -11.33
CA PHE A 95 -12.48 6.09 -10.95
C PHE A 95 -11.82 6.76 -12.15
N ALA A 96 -10.98 6.06 -12.90
CA ALA A 96 -10.30 6.57 -14.08
C ALA A 96 -11.27 7.10 -15.14
N LYS A 97 -12.40 6.42 -15.33
CA LYS A 97 -13.40 6.78 -16.35
C LYS A 97 -14.30 7.94 -15.94
N PHE A 98 -14.78 7.93 -14.69
CA PHE A 98 -15.88 8.82 -14.28
C PHE A 98 -15.44 9.95 -13.34
N PHE A 99 -14.43 9.73 -12.50
CA PHE A 99 -14.02 10.65 -11.45
C PHE A 99 -12.73 11.41 -11.76
N ALA A 100 -11.66 10.71 -12.12
CA ALA A 100 -10.34 11.30 -12.32
C ALA A 100 -10.32 12.51 -13.27
N PRO A 101 -11.00 12.48 -14.46
CA PRO A 101 -10.99 13.62 -15.35
C PRO A 101 -11.70 14.84 -14.78
N LYS A 102 -12.79 14.65 -14.04
CA LYS A 102 -13.55 15.73 -13.41
C LYS A 102 -12.80 16.33 -12.23
N ILE A 103 -12.17 15.47 -11.41
CA ILE A 103 -11.34 15.90 -10.28
C ILE A 103 -10.16 16.74 -10.77
N LYS A 104 -9.45 16.28 -11.80
CA LYS A 104 -8.32 17.00 -12.39
C LYS A 104 -8.75 18.37 -12.92
N GLU A 105 -9.85 18.41 -13.69
CA GLU A 105 -10.40 19.64 -14.23
C GLU A 105 -10.82 20.63 -13.13
N PHE A 106 -11.49 20.14 -12.10
CA PHE A 106 -11.86 20.93 -10.94
C PHE A 106 -10.63 21.49 -10.22
N GLY A 107 -9.63 20.66 -9.98
CA GLY A 107 -8.38 21.07 -9.34
C GLY A 107 -7.66 22.17 -10.11
N ASP A 108 -7.59 22.06 -11.43
CA ASP A 108 -6.94 23.06 -12.28
C ASP A 108 -7.73 24.37 -12.33
N LYS A 109 -9.07 24.28 -12.39
CA LYS A 109 -9.95 25.47 -12.48
C LYS A 109 -9.99 26.27 -11.18
N TYR A 110 -10.11 25.59 -10.04
CA TYR A 110 -10.33 26.24 -8.74
C TYR A 110 -9.10 26.24 -7.83
N ASN A 111 -7.96 25.78 -8.35
CA ASN A 111 -6.71 25.60 -7.59
C ASN A 111 -6.88 24.78 -6.30
N ALA A 112 -7.76 23.74 -6.35
CA ALA A 112 -8.03 22.88 -5.22
C ALA A 112 -6.89 21.89 -4.98
N TYR A 113 -6.64 21.55 -3.71
CA TYR A 113 -5.58 20.65 -3.25
C TYR A 113 -6.10 19.40 -2.55
N THR A 114 -7.34 19.46 -2.03
CA THR A 114 -7.91 18.45 -1.16
C THR A 114 -9.38 18.16 -1.48
N ILE A 115 -9.92 17.04 -0.95
CA ILE A 115 -11.35 16.75 -1.01
C ILE A 115 -12.18 17.84 -0.29
N PRO A 116 -11.80 18.32 0.91
CA PRO A 116 -12.49 19.42 1.56
C PRO A 116 -12.63 20.69 0.69
N ASP A 117 -11.63 21.02 -0.16
CA ASP A 117 -11.75 22.17 -1.09
C ASP A 117 -12.85 21.95 -2.13
N PHE A 118 -12.98 20.71 -2.64
CA PHE A 118 -14.07 20.35 -3.53
C PHE A 118 -15.44 20.48 -2.83
N LEU A 119 -15.54 20.00 -1.58
CA LEU A 119 -16.77 20.05 -0.81
C LEU A 119 -17.20 21.50 -0.51
N GLU A 120 -16.24 22.40 -0.22
CA GLU A 120 -16.54 23.82 -0.03
C GLU A 120 -17.14 24.45 -1.27
N HIS A 121 -16.49 24.26 -2.42
CA HIS A 121 -16.94 24.83 -3.69
C HIS A 121 -18.28 24.26 -4.17
N ARG A 122 -18.52 22.98 -3.92
CA ARG A 122 -19.75 22.32 -4.40
C ARG A 122 -20.94 22.56 -3.49
N TYR A 123 -20.72 22.69 -2.18
CA TYR A 123 -21.76 22.76 -1.18
C TYR A 123 -21.63 23.99 -0.27
N SER A 124 -20.77 23.92 0.78
CA SER A 124 -20.57 25.03 1.71
C SER A 124 -19.36 24.82 2.62
N LYS A 125 -18.95 25.89 3.35
CA LYS A 125 -17.92 25.81 4.40
C LYS A 125 -18.26 24.80 5.50
N LYS A 126 -19.55 24.65 5.86
CA LYS A 126 -19.99 23.66 6.88
C LYS A 126 -19.70 22.23 6.41
N VAL A 127 -20.02 21.93 5.14
CA VAL A 127 -19.75 20.61 4.55
C VAL A 127 -18.25 20.36 4.40
N ARG A 128 -17.44 21.38 4.08
CA ARG A 128 -15.96 21.28 4.11
C ARG A 128 -15.46 20.83 5.47
N VAL A 129 -15.93 21.47 6.56
CA VAL A 129 -15.48 21.12 7.93
C VAL A 129 -15.90 19.69 8.30
N ALA A 130 -17.13 19.31 7.99
CA ALA A 130 -17.60 17.93 8.23
C ALA A 130 -16.75 16.91 7.45
N GLY A 131 -16.50 17.17 6.17
CA GLY A 131 -15.63 16.30 5.35
C GLY A 131 -14.19 16.24 5.85
N LEU A 132 -13.64 17.35 6.36
CA LEU A 132 -12.32 17.38 6.98
C LEU A 132 -12.26 16.49 8.22
N ILE A 133 -13.24 16.58 9.12
CA ILE A 133 -13.28 15.76 10.34
C ILE A 133 -13.36 14.27 9.99
N VAL A 134 -14.23 13.89 9.06
CA VAL A 134 -14.36 12.49 8.61
C VAL A 134 -13.04 11.99 7.99
N ASN A 135 -12.39 12.80 7.14
CA ASN A 135 -11.10 12.42 6.56
C ASN A 135 -10.01 12.26 7.63
N LEU A 136 -9.92 13.16 8.61
CA LEU A 136 -8.94 13.05 9.69
C LEU A 136 -9.13 11.78 10.52
N ILE A 137 -10.37 11.40 10.81
CA ILE A 137 -10.67 10.16 11.54
C ILE A 137 -10.22 8.94 10.72
N ILE A 138 -10.67 8.84 9.46
CA ILE A 138 -10.35 7.70 8.59
C ILE A 138 -8.84 7.57 8.42
N TRP A 139 -8.16 8.65 8.06
CA TRP A 139 -6.71 8.62 7.81
C TRP A 139 -5.90 8.47 9.09
N GLY A 140 -6.40 8.90 10.24
CA GLY A 140 -5.81 8.60 11.55
C GLY A 140 -5.76 7.11 11.83
N PHE A 141 -6.85 6.38 11.56
CA PHE A 141 -6.87 4.91 11.69
C PHE A 141 -5.95 4.23 10.66
N PHE A 142 -5.95 4.68 9.41
CA PHE A 142 -5.02 4.14 8.39
C PHE A 142 -3.56 4.34 8.79
N LEU A 143 -3.20 5.53 9.28
CA LEU A 143 -1.85 5.83 9.77
C LEU A 143 -1.47 4.90 10.93
N ALA A 144 -2.37 4.69 11.89
CA ALA A 144 -2.13 3.77 13.00
C ALA A 144 -1.85 2.34 12.52
N LEU A 145 -2.62 1.84 11.55
CA LEU A 145 -2.39 0.52 10.95
C LEU A 145 -1.04 0.41 10.23
N GLN A 146 -0.62 1.43 9.50
CA GLN A 146 0.68 1.45 8.83
C GLN A 146 1.84 1.48 9.83
N ILE A 147 1.71 2.27 10.89
CA ILE A 147 2.69 2.34 11.98
C ILE A 147 2.83 0.98 12.68
N LEU A 148 1.72 0.31 12.98
CA LEU A 148 1.73 -1.06 13.53
C LEU A 148 2.40 -2.05 12.57
N GLY A 149 2.11 -1.97 11.27
CA GLY A 149 2.72 -2.81 10.24
C GLY A 149 4.25 -2.67 10.20
N ILE A 150 4.77 -1.44 10.30
CA ILE A 150 6.22 -1.17 10.38
C ILE A 150 6.82 -1.85 11.63
N GLY A 151 6.17 -1.72 12.78
CA GLY A 151 6.63 -2.33 14.03
C GLY A 151 6.70 -3.86 13.96
N ILE A 152 5.66 -4.50 13.43
CA ILE A 152 5.61 -5.95 13.24
C ILE A 152 6.73 -6.41 12.29
N PHE A 153 6.91 -5.71 11.18
CA PHE A 153 7.93 -6.05 10.18
C PHE A 153 9.35 -5.95 10.75
N ILE A 154 9.69 -4.83 11.39
CA ILE A 154 11.03 -4.65 11.97
C ILE A 154 11.29 -5.66 13.10
N ASN A 155 10.28 -5.96 13.94
CA ASN A 155 10.39 -6.97 14.97
C ASN A 155 10.67 -8.37 14.38
N SER A 156 10.01 -8.73 13.26
CA SER A 156 10.18 -10.04 12.62
C SER A 156 11.58 -10.27 12.04
N ILE A 157 12.29 -9.19 11.72
CA ILE A 157 13.64 -9.24 11.12
C ILE A 157 14.74 -9.29 12.19
N GLY A 158 14.64 -8.46 13.22
CA GLY A 158 15.77 -8.21 14.12
C GLY A 158 15.54 -8.49 15.60
N ASN A 159 14.40 -9.07 16.00
CA ASN A 159 14.00 -9.22 17.42
C ASN A 159 14.07 -7.89 18.20
N PHE A 160 13.86 -6.76 17.52
CA PHE A 160 13.80 -5.46 18.18
C PHE A 160 12.54 -5.36 19.04
N ASN A 161 12.61 -4.56 20.10
CA ASN A 161 11.40 -4.23 20.84
C ASN A 161 10.39 -3.58 19.89
N PRO A 162 9.16 -4.12 19.76
CA PRO A 162 8.18 -3.65 18.78
C PRO A 162 7.85 -2.16 18.93
N ILE A 163 7.79 -1.64 20.16
CA ILE A 163 7.48 -0.24 20.44
C ILE A 163 8.61 0.66 19.90
N VAL A 164 9.87 0.31 20.18
CA VAL A 164 11.03 1.08 19.72
C VAL A 164 11.12 1.05 18.20
N ALA A 165 10.93 -0.12 17.59
CA ALA A 165 10.90 -0.28 16.14
C ALA A 165 9.81 0.57 15.47
N THR A 166 8.63 0.58 16.06
CA THR A 166 7.49 1.39 15.61
C THR A 166 7.80 2.89 15.69
N ILE A 167 8.35 3.36 16.81
CA ILE A 167 8.68 4.79 17.01
C ILE A 167 9.76 5.25 16.02
N ILE A 168 10.81 4.46 15.82
CA ILE A 168 11.90 4.81 14.89
C ILE A 168 11.38 4.84 13.45
N GLY A 169 10.69 3.79 13.00
CA GLY A 169 10.17 3.69 11.64
C GLY A 169 9.17 4.80 11.32
N ALA A 170 8.20 5.03 12.21
CA ALA A 170 7.24 6.11 12.07
C ALA A 170 7.91 7.49 12.09
N GLY A 171 8.88 7.70 13.00
CA GLY A 171 9.63 8.96 13.10
C GLY A 171 10.35 9.32 11.81
N ILE A 172 10.99 8.35 11.15
CA ILE A 172 11.66 8.56 9.86
C ILE A 172 10.66 8.99 8.78
N VAL A 173 9.52 8.27 8.66
CA VAL A 173 8.49 8.57 7.66
C VAL A 173 7.90 9.96 7.90
N ILE A 174 7.51 10.27 9.13
CA ILE A 174 6.97 11.58 9.49
C ILE A 174 7.98 12.70 9.20
N ALA A 175 9.26 12.49 9.52
CA ALA A 175 10.29 13.49 9.33
C ALA A 175 10.45 13.87 7.84
N TYR A 176 10.66 12.91 6.93
CA TYR A 176 10.86 13.24 5.53
C TYR A 176 9.59 13.76 4.84
N THR A 177 8.42 13.22 5.20
CA THR A 177 7.14 13.65 4.64
C THR A 177 6.80 15.08 5.08
N SER A 178 7.05 15.43 6.35
CA SER A 178 6.85 16.79 6.85
C SER A 178 7.76 17.81 6.19
N ILE A 179 8.98 17.43 5.83
CA ILE A 179 9.95 18.30 5.16
C ILE A 179 9.61 18.48 3.67
N GLY A 180 9.26 17.41 2.98
CA GLY A 180 9.18 17.37 1.53
C GLY A 180 7.76 17.35 0.95
N GLY A 181 6.72 17.11 1.78
CA GLY A 181 5.33 17.01 1.36
C GLY A 181 5.09 15.94 0.29
N LEU A 182 4.06 16.11 -0.53
CA LEU A 182 3.70 15.17 -1.60
C LEU A 182 4.84 14.96 -2.61
N ARG A 183 5.68 15.96 -2.85
CA ARG A 183 6.80 15.81 -3.77
C ARG A 183 7.84 14.80 -3.28
N ALA A 184 8.14 14.80 -1.98
CA ALA A 184 9.01 13.80 -1.36
C ALA A 184 8.35 12.42 -1.38
N ASP A 185 7.08 12.35 -1.00
CA ASP A 185 6.27 11.14 -0.99
C ASP A 185 6.28 10.45 -2.36
N ILE A 186 5.96 11.16 -3.43
CA ILE A 186 6.01 10.64 -4.81
C ILE A 186 7.39 10.05 -5.17
N ARG A 187 8.49 10.64 -4.72
CA ARG A 187 9.84 10.13 -5.03
C ARG A 187 10.18 8.88 -4.26
N THR A 188 9.86 8.87 -2.98
CA THR A 188 10.04 7.67 -2.16
C THR A 188 9.13 6.54 -2.63
N ASP A 189 7.91 6.84 -3.06
CA ASP A 189 6.97 5.90 -3.65
C ASP A 189 7.52 5.21 -4.91
N VAL A 190 8.17 5.97 -5.81
CA VAL A 190 8.80 5.39 -7.01
C VAL A 190 9.89 4.40 -6.63
N PHE A 191 10.74 4.76 -5.67
CA PHE A 191 11.78 3.86 -5.17
C PHE A 191 11.18 2.61 -4.51
N GLN A 192 10.20 2.78 -3.63
CA GLN A 192 9.50 1.69 -2.95
C GLN A 192 8.78 0.78 -3.95
N PHE A 193 8.14 1.34 -4.97
CA PHE A 193 7.51 0.57 -6.05
C PHE A 193 8.49 -0.35 -6.76
N LEU A 194 9.68 0.15 -7.12
CA LEU A 194 10.72 -0.66 -7.75
C LEU A 194 11.22 -1.78 -6.83
N VAL A 195 11.43 -1.49 -5.55
CA VAL A 195 11.84 -2.50 -4.57
C VAL A 195 10.77 -3.58 -4.40
N MET A 196 9.50 -3.20 -4.26
CA MET A 196 8.39 -4.14 -4.14
C MET A 196 8.25 -5.01 -5.40
N LEU A 197 8.39 -4.41 -6.58
CA LEU A 197 8.35 -5.14 -7.84
C LEU A 197 9.47 -6.19 -7.92
N LEU A 198 10.70 -5.82 -7.55
CA LEU A 198 11.82 -6.75 -7.50
C LEU A 198 11.58 -7.91 -6.52
N ILE A 199 11.07 -7.62 -5.32
CA ILE A 199 10.74 -8.64 -4.32
C ILE A 199 9.76 -9.66 -4.92
N ILE A 200 8.66 -9.22 -5.51
CA ILE A 200 7.67 -10.14 -6.08
C ILE A 200 8.25 -10.92 -7.26
N LEU A 201 8.97 -10.26 -8.17
CA LEU A 201 9.54 -10.92 -9.35
C LEU A 201 10.61 -11.96 -9.00
N ILE A 202 11.28 -11.81 -7.87
CA ILE A 202 12.32 -12.75 -7.42
C ILE A 202 11.72 -13.85 -6.54
N PHE A 203 11.02 -13.46 -5.47
CA PHE A 203 10.61 -14.42 -4.44
C PHE A 203 9.40 -15.25 -4.85
N LEU A 204 8.43 -14.71 -5.59
CA LEU A 204 7.27 -15.48 -6.00
C LEU A 204 7.64 -16.69 -6.87
N PRO A 205 8.47 -16.56 -7.93
CA PRO A 205 8.92 -17.74 -8.70
C PRO A 205 9.72 -18.74 -7.84
N ILE A 206 10.57 -18.27 -6.93
CA ILE A 206 11.33 -19.16 -6.02
C ILE A 206 10.38 -19.97 -5.14
N ILE A 207 9.36 -19.34 -4.55
CA ILE A 207 8.37 -19.99 -3.69
C ILE A 207 7.56 -21.01 -4.50
N ILE A 208 7.10 -20.66 -5.71
CA ILE A 208 6.39 -21.56 -6.60
C ILE A 208 7.25 -22.78 -6.94
N PHE A 209 8.51 -22.57 -7.28
CA PHE A 209 9.44 -23.67 -7.62
C PHE A 209 9.70 -24.56 -6.41
N LYS A 210 9.98 -24.00 -5.23
CA LYS A 210 10.22 -24.76 -3.99
C LYS A 210 9.03 -25.57 -3.54
N SER A 211 7.81 -25.13 -3.84
CA SER A 211 6.58 -25.84 -3.47
C SER A 211 6.22 -26.99 -4.42
N GLY A 212 6.90 -27.15 -5.55
CA GLY A 212 6.59 -28.16 -6.56
C GLY A 212 5.75 -27.65 -7.75
N GLY A 213 5.65 -26.32 -7.92
CA GLY A 213 5.01 -25.69 -9.06
C GLY A 213 3.55 -25.28 -8.80
N PHE A 214 2.85 -24.91 -9.86
CA PHE A 214 1.46 -24.44 -9.76
C PHE A 214 0.45 -25.56 -9.45
N SER A 215 0.72 -26.79 -9.88
CA SER A 215 -0.20 -27.92 -9.70
C SER A 215 -0.41 -28.27 -8.23
N VAL A 216 0.55 -27.99 -7.36
CA VAL A 216 0.45 -28.28 -5.92
C VAL A 216 -0.67 -27.49 -5.22
N ILE A 217 -1.12 -26.37 -5.79
CA ILE A 217 -2.26 -25.62 -5.25
C ILE A 217 -3.52 -26.50 -5.17
N PHE A 218 -3.72 -27.38 -6.15
CA PHE A 218 -4.89 -28.26 -6.23
C PHE A 218 -4.81 -29.48 -5.29
N THR A 219 -3.74 -29.63 -4.51
CA THR A 219 -3.70 -30.61 -3.41
C THR A 219 -4.38 -30.11 -2.13
N LEU A 220 -4.64 -28.80 -2.04
CA LEU A 220 -5.41 -28.21 -0.95
C LEU A 220 -6.88 -28.55 -1.10
N SER A 221 -7.61 -28.56 0.03
CA SER A 221 -9.04 -28.86 0.03
C SER A 221 -9.84 -27.86 -0.83
N GLU A 222 -10.90 -28.32 -1.45
CA GLU A 222 -11.80 -27.46 -2.21
C GLU A 222 -12.38 -26.35 -1.33
N SER A 223 -12.75 -26.66 -0.08
CA SER A 223 -13.27 -25.68 0.88
C SER A 223 -12.30 -24.53 1.14
N PHE A 224 -10.99 -24.82 1.25
CA PHE A 224 -9.94 -23.82 1.35
C PHE A 224 -9.84 -22.98 0.07
N LEU A 225 -9.78 -23.62 -1.10
CA LEU A 225 -9.57 -22.91 -2.38
C LEU A 225 -10.70 -21.94 -2.70
N ILE A 226 -11.95 -22.33 -2.42
CA ILE A 226 -13.13 -21.46 -2.67
C ILE A 226 -13.47 -20.53 -1.51
N GLY A 227 -12.66 -20.52 -0.46
CA GLY A 227 -12.79 -19.58 0.66
C GLY A 227 -13.81 -19.94 1.73
N LYS A 228 -14.43 -21.13 1.68
CA LYS A 228 -15.43 -21.59 2.66
C LYS A 228 -14.87 -21.69 4.08
N ASP A 229 -13.58 -22.00 4.20
CA ASP A 229 -12.90 -22.11 5.51
C ASP A 229 -12.67 -20.74 6.18
N PHE A 230 -12.79 -19.66 5.42
CA PHE A 230 -12.64 -18.30 5.92
C PHE A 230 -13.97 -17.59 6.16
N ALA A 231 -14.85 -17.58 5.13
CA ALA A 231 -16.14 -16.91 5.21
C ALA A 231 -17.13 -17.44 4.16
N PRO A 232 -18.45 -17.26 4.37
CA PRO A 232 -19.45 -17.54 3.35
C PRO A 232 -19.22 -16.69 2.08
N MET A 233 -19.50 -17.26 0.90
CA MET A 233 -19.24 -16.63 -0.41
C MET A 233 -19.90 -15.25 -0.55
N TYR A 234 -21.07 -15.03 0.05
CA TYR A 234 -21.74 -13.71 -0.04
C TYR A 234 -20.91 -12.58 0.59
N LEU A 235 -20.06 -12.88 1.60
CA LEU A 235 -19.16 -11.87 2.18
C LEU A 235 -18.02 -11.51 1.22
N PHE A 236 -17.54 -12.45 0.41
CA PHE A 236 -16.57 -12.12 -0.65
C PHE A 236 -17.20 -11.23 -1.73
N ILE A 237 -18.45 -11.49 -2.09
CA ILE A 237 -19.20 -10.65 -3.05
C ILE A 237 -19.44 -9.26 -2.46
N LEU A 238 -19.88 -9.19 -1.20
CA LEU A 238 -20.07 -7.91 -0.52
C LEU A 238 -18.74 -7.14 -0.38
N GLY A 239 -17.67 -7.86 -0.04
CA GLY A 239 -16.32 -7.29 0.01
C GLY A 239 -15.87 -6.77 -1.36
N PHE A 240 -16.14 -7.49 -2.44
CA PHE A 240 -15.89 -6.99 -3.80
C PHE A 240 -16.63 -5.68 -4.07
N LEU A 241 -17.87 -5.55 -3.64
CA LEU A 241 -18.65 -4.33 -3.87
C LEU A 241 -18.19 -3.15 -3.00
N LEU A 242 -17.65 -3.39 -1.81
CA LEU A 242 -17.38 -2.33 -0.83
C LEU A 242 -15.89 -1.97 -0.70
N LEU A 243 -15.00 -2.97 -0.75
CA LEU A 243 -13.59 -2.76 -0.40
C LEU A 243 -12.90 -1.75 -1.31
N GLY A 244 -13.00 -1.91 -2.61
CA GLY A 244 -12.40 -1.00 -3.60
C GLY A 244 -13.12 0.34 -3.71
N ALA A 245 -14.37 0.45 -3.22
CA ALA A 245 -15.11 1.71 -3.25
C ALA A 245 -14.41 2.83 -2.46
N THR A 246 -13.57 2.47 -1.49
CA THR A 246 -12.70 3.41 -0.78
C THR A 246 -11.82 4.23 -1.71
N THR A 247 -11.44 3.72 -2.88
CA THR A 247 -10.68 4.44 -3.91
C THR A 247 -11.37 5.74 -4.33
N ILE A 248 -12.71 5.78 -4.35
CA ILE A 248 -13.47 6.96 -4.78
C ILE A 248 -13.36 8.10 -3.76
N SER A 249 -13.34 7.79 -2.47
CA SER A 249 -13.30 8.75 -1.38
C SER A 249 -11.90 8.96 -0.78
N SER A 250 -10.88 8.31 -1.33
CA SER A 250 -9.53 8.32 -0.81
C SER A 250 -8.83 9.64 -1.08
N ALA A 251 -8.42 10.34 -0.02
CA ALA A 251 -7.80 11.66 -0.12
C ALA A 251 -6.47 11.63 -0.88
N ASP A 252 -5.69 10.58 -0.74
CA ASP A 252 -4.43 10.33 -1.45
C ASP A 252 -4.64 10.14 -2.95
N VAL A 253 -5.70 9.44 -3.36
CA VAL A 253 -6.07 9.26 -4.78
C VAL A 253 -6.45 10.60 -5.41
N TRP A 254 -7.27 11.40 -4.70
CA TRP A 254 -7.65 12.73 -5.16
C TRP A 254 -6.44 13.67 -5.28
N GLN A 255 -5.55 13.66 -4.28
CA GLN A 255 -4.36 14.51 -4.26
C GLN A 255 -3.42 14.17 -5.42
N ARG A 256 -3.23 12.88 -5.73
CA ARG A 256 -2.45 12.43 -6.88
C ARG A 256 -3.13 12.76 -8.21
N ALA A 257 -4.46 12.72 -8.27
CA ALA A 257 -5.21 13.19 -9.44
C ALA A 257 -5.01 14.70 -9.67
N TYR A 258 -5.00 15.51 -8.60
CA TYR A 258 -4.66 16.94 -8.70
C TYR A 258 -3.21 17.18 -9.10
N ALA A 259 -2.28 16.33 -8.67
CA ALA A 259 -0.85 16.43 -8.97
C ALA A 259 -0.49 16.07 -10.41
N ALA A 260 -1.35 15.38 -11.15
CA ALA A 260 -1.12 14.99 -12.52
C ALA A 260 -0.87 16.18 -13.45
N ASP A 261 -0.05 15.99 -14.47
CA ASP A 261 0.26 17.02 -15.47
C ASP A 261 -0.88 17.28 -16.46
N SER A 262 -1.72 16.26 -16.70
CA SER A 262 -2.85 16.38 -17.64
C SER A 262 -3.97 15.40 -17.34
N LYS A 263 -5.19 15.77 -17.84
CA LYS A 263 -6.39 14.94 -17.77
C LYS A 263 -6.21 13.56 -18.44
N LYS A 264 -5.52 13.52 -19.58
CA LYS A 264 -5.24 12.28 -20.30
C LYS A 264 -4.32 11.37 -19.50
N ASN A 265 -3.29 11.95 -18.87
CA ASN A 265 -2.29 11.20 -18.12
C ASN A 265 -2.85 10.64 -16.81
N VAL A 266 -3.75 11.37 -16.10
CA VAL A 266 -4.39 10.82 -14.90
C VAL A 266 -5.30 9.63 -15.24
N ILE A 267 -6.09 9.70 -16.32
CA ILE A 267 -6.96 8.59 -16.74
C ILE A 267 -6.13 7.34 -17.07
N TRP A 268 -5.06 7.52 -17.84
CA TRP A 268 -4.18 6.43 -18.22
C TRP A 268 -3.48 5.82 -16.99
N ALA A 269 -2.93 6.69 -16.13
CA ALA A 269 -2.19 6.25 -14.95
C ALA A 269 -3.08 5.48 -13.96
N MET A 270 -4.32 5.94 -13.72
CA MET A 270 -5.26 5.23 -12.85
C MET A 270 -5.59 3.82 -13.36
N LYS A 271 -5.81 3.67 -14.68
CA LYS A 271 -6.09 2.34 -15.27
C LYS A 271 -4.90 1.40 -15.09
N ILE A 272 -3.69 1.85 -15.42
CA ILE A 272 -2.48 1.03 -15.32
C ILE A 272 -2.14 0.75 -13.85
N ALA A 273 -2.26 1.74 -12.96
CA ALA A 273 -2.07 1.52 -11.54
C ALA A 273 -3.04 0.48 -10.98
N GLY A 274 -4.32 0.51 -11.38
CA GLY A 274 -5.30 -0.50 -10.98
C GLY A 274 -4.91 -1.92 -11.38
N ILE A 275 -4.41 -2.10 -12.62
CA ILE A 275 -3.90 -3.39 -13.10
C ILE A 275 -2.69 -3.84 -12.27
N ILE A 276 -1.73 -2.94 -12.05
CA ILE A 276 -0.52 -3.24 -11.27
C ILE A 276 -0.88 -3.58 -9.83
N VAL A 277 -1.72 -2.78 -9.17
CA VAL A 277 -2.21 -3.07 -7.81
C VAL A 277 -2.84 -4.44 -7.74
N PHE A 278 -3.73 -4.78 -8.70
CA PHE A 278 -4.34 -6.10 -8.74
C PHE A 278 -3.32 -7.23 -8.88
N LEU A 279 -2.32 -7.09 -9.77
CA LEU A 279 -1.25 -8.09 -9.92
C LEU A 279 -0.42 -8.29 -8.64
N PHE A 280 -0.13 -7.21 -7.91
CA PHE A 280 0.52 -7.31 -6.60
C PHE A 280 -0.35 -8.06 -5.56
N LEU A 281 -1.66 -7.79 -5.56
CA LEU A 281 -2.59 -8.47 -4.65
C LEU A 281 -2.80 -9.94 -5.04
N VAL A 282 -2.72 -10.27 -6.33
CA VAL A 282 -2.64 -11.67 -6.81
C VAL A 282 -1.39 -12.34 -6.24
N ALA A 283 -0.23 -11.69 -6.30
CA ALA A 283 0.99 -12.23 -5.70
C ALA A 283 0.84 -12.42 -4.18
N GLY A 284 0.22 -11.46 -3.47
CA GLY A 284 -0.12 -11.62 -2.05
C GLY A 284 -1.00 -12.83 -1.77
N THR A 285 -2.04 -13.05 -2.60
CA THR A 285 -2.90 -14.23 -2.51
C THR A 285 -2.10 -15.53 -2.69
N LEU A 286 -1.21 -15.56 -3.69
CA LEU A 286 -0.33 -16.71 -3.93
C LEU A 286 0.64 -16.96 -2.77
N PHE A 287 1.22 -15.91 -2.18
CA PHE A 287 2.02 -16.07 -0.95
C PHE A 287 1.23 -16.72 0.18
N GLY A 288 -0.04 -16.38 0.36
CA GLY A 288 -0.91 -17.03 1.35
C GLY A 288 -1.15 -18.51 1.04
N ILE A 289 -1.47 -18.85 -0.21
CA ILE A 289 -1.71 -20.24 -0.64
C ILE A 289 -0.45 -21.09 -0.49
N TYR A 290 0.68 -20.62 -1.00
CA TYR A 290 1.95 -21.34 -0.88
C TYR A 290 2.46 -21.38 0.56
N GLY A 291 2.16 -20.36 1.35
CA GLY A 291 2.42 -20.36 2.80
C GLY A 291 1.69 -21.50 3.50
N LYS A 292 0.43 -21.77 3.11
CA LYS A 292 -0.34 -22.90 3.66
C LYS A 292 0.30 -24.26 3.36
N ILE A 293 0.97 -24.37 2.22
CA ILE A 293 1.66 -25.59 1.79
C ILE A 293 3.02 -25.75 2.47
N LEU A 294 3.85 -24.70 2.46
CA LEU A 294 5.25 -24.77 2.88
C LEU A 294 5.44 -24.58 4.40
N ILE A 295 4.61 -23.77 5.03
CA ILE A 295 4.71 -23.38 6.44
C ILE A 295 3.33 -23.37 7.11
N PRO A 296 2.61 -24.51 7.19
CA PRO A 296 1.22 -24.59 7.67
C PRO A 296 1.03 -24.08 9.11
N ASN A 297 2.09 -24.05 9.90
CA ASN A 297 2.08 -23.59 11.31
C ASN A 297 2.28 -22.07 11.46
N ALA A 298 2.53 -21.32 10.39
CA ALA A 298 2.61 -19.87 10.43
C ALA A 298 1.26 -19.24 10.82
N THR A 299 1.27 -17.97 11.16
CA THR A 299 0.05 -17.18 11.39
C THR A 299 -0.24 -16.28 10.20
N GLN A 300 -1.45 -15.75 10.13
CA GLN A 300 -1.84 -14.80 9.09
C GLN A 300 -0.92 -13.55 9.01
N ASN A 301 -0.29 -13.16 10.12
CA ASN A 301 0.60 -11.99 10.16
C ASN A 301 2.07 -12.33 9.88
N THR A 302 2.47 -13.60 10.05
CA THR A 302 3.87 -14.03 9.91
C THR A 302 4.15 -14.82 8.63
N VAL A 303 3.10 -15.23 7.90
CA VAL A 303 3.26 -16.05 6.69
C VAL A 303 4.19 -15.44 5.65
N VAL A 304 4.08 -14.13 5.37
CA VAL A 304 4.95 -13.47 4.39
C VAL A 304 6.38 -13.37 4.89
N PRO A 305 6.67 -12.81 6.08
CA PRO A 305 8.01 -12.77 6.61
C PRO A 305 8.68 -14.14 6.72
N GLU A 306 7.96 -15.19 7.10
CA GLU A 306 8.50 -16.54 7.22
C GLU A 306 8.79 -17.16 5.85
N LEU A 307 7.92 -16.97 4.85
CA LEU A 307 8.17 -17.41 3.47
C LEU A 307 9.42 -16.78 2.87
N LEU A 308 9.68 -15.51 3.16
CA LEU A 308 10.85 -14.80 2.64
C LEU A 308 12.18 -15.26 3.28
N LYS A 309 12.13 -16.04 4.38
CA LYS A 309 13.29 -16.66 5.03
C LYS A 309 13.64 -18.04 4.47
N LEU A 310 12.76 -18.67 3.70
CA LEU A 310 13.00 -19.94 3.04
C LEU A 310 13.97 -19.80 1.86
#